data_7ecba6f31acf58f2cddc753daef36e35
#
_entry.id   7ecba6f31acf58f2cddc753daef36e35
#
_cell.length_a   1.000
_cell.length_b   1.000
_cell.length_c   1.000
_cell.angle_alpha   90.00
_cell.angle_beta   90.00
_cell.angle_gamma   90.00
#
_symmetry.space_group_name_H-M   'P 1'
#
loop_
_entity.id
_entity.type
_entity.pdbx_description
1 polymer ?
#
loop_
_entity_poly.entity_id
_entity_poly.type
_entity_poly.pdbx_seq_one_letter_code
_entity_poly.pdbx_strand_id
1 'polypeptide(L)'
;AEEALGELGVAPENIIFLGYGDQTQTRHLYNSVPEEIVASYNGNIRTYGTDKHPEFAMTEYGVHHAYTRANYKNDIKAVIQKFYPSILVTTDWDNHMDHLALSLMVDEVLGELLREDTSYHPLVLKAQAYNGKWEGHPDYYSENNVTELVNEADGTDYIHSLDKWEERIRFSVPDQCKTALLKKNILYKAAKKYRSQSVDLKAIQFINLDMVYWRRPTESLSYRAKIETSSGN
;
A
#
# COMPACT_ATOMS: atom_id res chain seq x y z
N ALA A 1 -3.96 -10.75 -9.01
CA ALA A 1 -3.15 -10.63 -7.78
C ALA A 1 -2.63 -11.98 -7.32
N GLU A 2 -3.48 -13.00 -7.07
CA GLU A 2 -3.08 -14.30 -6.51
C GLU A 2 -1.95 -14.99 -7.29
N GLU A 3 -2.07 -15.12 -8.62
CA GLU A 3 -1.00 -15.73 -9.42
C GLU A 3 0.33 -14.97 -9.28
N ALA A 4 0.28 -13.65 -9.17
CA ALA A 4 1.47 -12.83 -9.01
C ALA A 4 2.10 -13.02 -7.63
N LEU A 5 1.27 -13.00 -6.58
CA LEU A 5 1.72 -13.21 -5.20
C LEU A 5 2.20 -14.66 -4.98
N GLY A 6 1.55 -15.64 -5.64
CA GLY A 6 1.99 -17.03 -5.63
C GLY A 6 3.38 -17.25 -6.20
N GLU A 7 3.77 -16.50 -7.27
CA GLU A 7 5.16 -16.51 -7.76
C GLU A 7 6.17 -16.03 -6.70
N LEU A 8 5.72 -15.19 -5.78
CA LEU A 8 6.53 -14.69 -4.66
C LEU A 8 6.43 -15.56 -3.41
N GLY A 9 5.70 -16.68 -3.47
CA GLY A 9 5.56 -17.63 -2.37
C GLY A 9 4.47 -17.28 -1.35
N VAL A 10 3.58 -16.32 -1.65
CA VAL A 10 2.44 -16.02 -0.77
C VAL A 10 1.33 -17.03 -1.04
N ALA A 11 0.94 -17.76 -0.01
CA ALA A 11 -0.15 -18.72 -0.09
C ALA A 11 -1.52 -18.01 -0.21
N PRO A 12 -2.48 -18.56 -0.98
CA PRO A 12 -3.77 -17.91 -1.22
C PRO A 12 -4.54 -17.53 0.07
N GLU A 13 -4.46 -18.34 1.10
CA GLU A 13 -5.09 -18.10 2.40
C GLU A 13 -4.52 -16.88 3.15
N ASN A 14 -3.34 -16.40 2.74
CA ASN A 14 -2.70 -15.21 3.29
C ASN A 14 -3.01 -13.95 2.47
N ILE A 15 -3.92 -14.04 1.49
CA ILE A 15 -4.30 -12.91 0.64
C ILE A 15 -5.72 -12.49 1.00
N ILE A 16 -5.87 -11.22 1.39
CA ILE A 16 -7.16 -10.64 1.73
C ILE A 16 -7.50 -9.55 0.72
N PHE A 17 -8.70 -9.63 0.17
CA PHE A 17 -9.25 -8.58 -0.69
C PHE A 17 -10.29 -7.79 0.10
N LEU A 18 -10.09 -6.48 0.23
CA LEU A 18 -11.10 -5.62 0.86
C LEU A 18 -12.31 -5.35 -0.06
N GLY A 19 -12.13 -5.48 -1.37
CA GLY A 19 -13.22 -5.37 -2.34
C GLY A 19 -13.67 -3.96 -2.67
N TYR A 20 -12.94 -2.94 -2.26
CA TYR A 20 -13.19 -1.54 -2.68
C TYR A 20 -12.66 -1.33 -4.10
N GLY A 21 -13.47 -0.70 -4.95
CA GLY A 21 -13.13 -0.48 -6.35
C GLY A 21 -12.09 0.62 -6.56
N ASP A 22 -11.48 0.61 -7.74
CA ASP A 22 -10.55 1.65 -8.16
C ASP A 22 -11.19 3.04 -8.10
N GLN A 23 -10.42 4.02 -7.68
CA GLN A 23 -10.81 5.41 -7.49
C GLN A 23 -11.99 5.66 -6.52
N THR A 24 -12.40 4.67 -5.73
CA THR A 24 -13.38 4.86 -4.66
C THR A 24 -12.75 5.56 -3.46
N GLN A 25 -11.49 5.29 -3.21
CA GLN A 25 -10.73 5.74 -2.04
C GLN A 25 -10.09 7.11 -2.24
N THR A 26 -10.26 7.72 -3.41
CA THR A 26 -9.70 9.02 -3.75
C THR A 26 -10.36 10.14 -2.96
N ARG A 27 -10.77 11.18 -3.63
CA ARG A 27 -11.36 12.36 -3.00
C ARG A 27 -12.71 12.12 -2.34
N HIS A 28 -13.45 11.09 -2.78
CA HIS A 28 -14.80 10.87 -2.33
C HIS A 28 -14.88 10.04 -1.06
N LEU A 29 -14.33 8.82 -1.06
CA LEU A 29 -14.49 7.93 0.08
C LEU A 29 -13.79 8.46 1.34
N TYR A 30 -12.52 8.80 1.25
CA TYR A 30 -11.74 9.27 2.40
C TYR A 30 -12.24 10.60 2.97
N ASN A 31 -12.67 11.52 2.10
CA ASN A 31 -13.13 12.86 2.50
C ASN A 31 -14.65 12.97 2.69
N SER A 32 -15.40 11.89 2.50
CA SER A 32 -16.83 11.88 2.73
C SER A 32 -17.18 11.87 4.22
N VAL A 33 -18.41 12.24 4.55
CA VAL A 33 -18.93 12.00 5.89
C VAL A 33 -19.05 10.50 6.14
N PRO A 34 -18.93 10.03 7.41
CA PRO A 34 -18.72 8.60 7.70
C PRO A 34 -19.71 7.63 7.05
N GLU A 35 -20.99 8.01 6.98
CA GLU A 35 -22.07 7.14 6.49
C GLU A 35 -22.50 7.44 5.04
N GLU A 36 -21.88 8.42 4.39
CA GLU A 36 -22.18 8.73 2.99
C GLU A 36 -21.74 7.60 2.08
N ILE A 37 -22.67 7.13 1.23
CA ILE A 37 -22.35 6.11 0.24
C ILE A 37 -21.80 6.80 -1.00
N VAL A 38 -20.58 6.44 -1.36
CA VAL A 38 -19.92 6.92 -2.58
C VAL A 38 -19.90 5.82 -3.65
N ALA A 39 -19.70 6.19 -4.90
CA ALA A 39 -19.57 5.24 -5.99
C ALA A 39 -18.12 5.17 -6.48
N SER A 40 -17.66 3.98 -6.83
CA SER A 40 -16.41 3.79 -7.57
C SER A 40 -16.52 4.36 -8.99
N TYR A 41 -15.39 4.42 -9.67
CA TYR A 41 -15.35 4.84 -11.07
C TYR A 41 -16.34 4.07 -11.97
N ASN A 42 -16.55 2.79 -11.69
CA ASN A 42 -17.47 1.93 -12.43
C ASN A 42 -18.92 1.96 -11.90
N GLY A 43 -19.24 2.86 -10.98
CA GLY A 43 -20.58 3.00 -10.41
C GLY A 43 -20.92 1.97 -9.31
N ASN A 44 -20.00 1.13 -8.90
CA ASN A 44 -20.21 0.22 -7.76
C ASN A 44 -20.29 1.03 -6.46
N ILE A 45 -21.19 0.63 -5.57
CA ILE A 45 -21.43 1.27 -4.26
C ILE A 45 -21.22 0.31 -3.08
N ARG A 46 -20.73 -0.89 -3.34
CA ARG A 46 -20.50 -1.94 -2.34
C ARG A 46 -19.22 -2.70 -2.65
N THR A 47 -18.61 -3.26 -1.61
CA THR A 47 -17.51 -4.23 -1.75
C THR A 47 -17.95 -5.41 -2.60
N TYR A 48 -17.01 -5.95 -3.33
CA TYR A 48 -17.27 -7.11 -4.18
C TYR A 48 -16.05 -8.04 -4.24
N GLY A 49 -16.34 -9.28 -4.41
CA GLY A 49 -15.39 -10.34 -4.69
C GLY A 49 -15.97 -11.29 -5.74
N THR A 50 -15.45 -12.48 -5.81
CA THR A 50 -16.01 -13.57 -6.62
C THR A 50 -16.33 -14.74 -5.70
N ASP A 51 -17.15 -15.68 -6.16
CA ASP A 51 -17.46 -16.89 -5.39
C ASP A 51 -16.19 -17.66 -4.98
N LYS A 52 -15.18 -17.59 -5.82
CA LYS A 52 -13.88 -18.22 -5.56
C LYS A 52 -12.99 -17.40 -4.61
N HIS A 53 -13.14 -16.08 -4.65
CA HIS A 53 -12.36 -15.12 -3.87
C HIS A 53 -13.30 -14.05 -3.31
N PRO A 54 -14.08 -14.39 -2.27
CA PRO A 54 -14.93 -13.41 -1.60
C PRO A 54 -14.04 -12.34 -0.95
N GLU A 55 -14.54 -11.12 -0.91
CA GLU A 55 -13.88 -10.05 -0.19
C GLU A 55 -14.06 -10.20 1.34
N PHE A 56 -13.27 -9.41 2.07
CA PHE A 56 -13.18 -9.46 3.52
C PHE A 56 -14.55 -9.35 4.23
N ALA A 57 -15.36 -8.37 3.85
CA ALA A 57 -16.66 -8.15 4.49
C ALA A 57 -17.60 -9.35 4.32
N MET A 58 -17.63 -9.93 3.12
CA MET A 58 -18.41 -11.14 2.89
C MET A 58 -17.88 -12.34 3.70
N THR A 59 -16.55 -12.47 3.81
CA THR A 59 -15.93 -13.57 4.56
C THR A 59 -16.15 -13.47 6.06
N GLU A 60 -16.01 -12.26 6.63
CA GLU A 60 -16.08 -12.06 8.08
C GLU A 60 -17.51 -11.84 8.58
N TYR A 61 -18.37 -11.19 7.79
CA TYR A 61 -19.71 -10.74 8.23
C TYR A 61 -20.85 -11.31 7.40
N GLY A 62 -20.57 -11.98 6.27
CA GLY A 62 -21.60 -12.57 5.39
C GLY A 62 -22.36 -11.52 4.56
N VAL A 63 -21.88 -10.29 4.47
CA VAL A 63 -22.52 -9.20 3.74
C VAL A 63 -21.49 -8.35 2.99
N HIS A 64 -21.90 -7.75 1.87
CA HIS A 64 -21.11 -6.74 1.20
C HIS A 64 -21.24 -5.39 1.92
N HIS A 65 -20.14 -4.77 2.27
CA HIS A 65 -20.15 -3.45 2.88
C HIS A 65 -20.41 -2.36 1.84
N ALA A 66 -21.29 -1.40 2.16
CA ALA A 66 -21.43 -0.20 1.34
C ALA A 66 -20.10 0.60 1.33
N TYR A 67 -19.80 1.29 0.23
CA TYR A 67 -18.65 2.15 0.12
C TYR A 67 -18.88 3.42 0.94
N THR A 68 -18.69 3.30 2.24
CA THR A 68 -18.68 4.42 3.18
C THR A 68 -17.31 4.55 3.83
N ARG A 69 -16.97 5.75 4.24
CA ARG A 69 -15.71 6.00 4.97
C ARG A 69 -15.64 5.18 6.26
N ALA A 70 -16.78 5.04 6.95
CA ALA A 70 -16.85 4.25 8.18
C ALA A 70 -16.55 2.76 7.92
N ASN A 71 -17.17 2.15 6.90
CA ASN A 71 -16.91 0.76 6.56
C ASN A 71 -15.45 0.53 6.13
N TYR A 72 -14.92 1.42 5.26
CA TYR A 72 -13.54 1.32 4.81
C TYR A 72 -12.54 1.37 5.98
N LYS A 73 -12.75 2.31 6.92
CA LYS A 73 -11.93 2.40 8.14
C LYS A 73 -12.07 1.14 9.01
N ASN A 74 -13.30 0.68 9.24
CA ASN A 74 -13.57 -0.46 10.09
C ASN A 74 -13.00 -1.77 9.50
N ASP A 75 -13.06 -1.95 8.18
CA ASP A 75 -12.48 -3.12 7.52
C ASP A 75 -10.95 -3.15 7.65
N ILE A 76 -10.27 -2.02 7.46
CA ILE A 76 -8.83 -1.92 7.69
C ILE A 76 -8.49 -2.19 9.16
N LYS A 77 -9.25 -1.60 10.09
CA LYS A 77 -9.06 -1.80 11.52
C LYS A 77 -9.22 -3.27 11.90
N ALA A 78 -10.28 -3.92 11.41
CA ALA A 78 -10.54 -5.33 11.67
C ALA A 78 -9.42 -6.24 11.14
N VAL A 79 -8.89 -5.97 9.96
CA VAL A 79 -7.73 -6.71 9.42
C VAL A 79 -6.52 -6.54 10.32
N ILE A 80 -6.17 -5.31 10.73
CA ILE A 80 -5.01 -5.08 11.58
C ILE A 80 -5.21 -5.74 12.95
N GLN A 81 -6.39 -5.67 13.54
CA GLN A 81 -6.71 -6.32 14.81
C GLN A 81 -6.65 -7.85 14.71
N LYS A 82 -7.15 -8.43 13.61
CA LYS A 82 -7.17 -9.87 13.38
C LYS A 82 -5.75 -10.47 13.34
N PHE A 83 -4.81 -9.79 12.71
CA PHE A 83 -3.44 -10.28 12.57
C PHE A 83 -2.48 -9.73 13.59
N TYR A 84 -2.80 -8.60 14.19
CA TYR A 84 -1.98 -7.91 15.18
C TYR A 84 -0.49 -7.90 14.81
N PRO A 85 -0.13 -7.38 13.63
CA PRO A 85 1.20 -7.54 13.07
C PRO A 85 2.24 -6.75 13.87
N SER A 86 3.39 -7.37 14.13
CA SER A 86 4.55 -6.67 14.68
C SER A 86 5.27 -5.80 13.66
N ILE A 87 5.11 -6.10 12.37
CA ILE A 87 5.62 -5.30 11.24
C ILE A 87 4.46 -5.06 10.29
N LEU A 88 4.17 -3.80 9.99
CA LEU A 88 3.15 -3.39 9.03
C LEU A 88 3.84 -2.62 7.90
N VAL A 89 3.69 -3.13 6.68
CA VAL A 89 4.18 -2.46 5.48
C VAL A 89 2.99 -1.96 4.67
N THR A 90 3.00 -0.69 4.29
CA THR A 90 1.92 -0.10 3.51
C THR A 90 2.44 0.97 2.54
N THR A 91 1.58 1.37 1.62
CA THR A 91 1.90 2.49 0.72
C THR A 91 2.01 3.81 1.48
N ASP A 92 2.72 4.75 0.91
CA ASP A 92 2.72 6.15 1.34
C ASP A 92 2.21 7.05 0.21
N TRP A 93 2.33 8.34 0.42
CA TRP A 93 1.86 9.34 -0.52
C TRP A 93 2.69 9.29 -1.80
N ASP A 94 2.01 9.03 -2.88
CA ASP A 94 2.52 9.20 -4.23
C ASP A 94 1.47 9.91 -5.08
N ASN A 95 1.63 9.94 -6.39
CA ASN A 95 0.70 10.64 -7.27
C ASN A 95 -0.59 9.87 -7.57
N HIS A 96 -0.84 8.73 -6.92
CA HIS A 96 -2.10 8.00 -7.04
C HIS A 96 -2.99 8.24 -5.80
N MET A 97 -4.17 8.76 -6.05
CA MET A 97 -5.07 9.19 -4.98
C MET A 97 -5.50 8.04 -4.05
N ASP A 98 -5.66 6.81 -4.58
CA ASP A 98 -6.00 5.65 -3.75
C ASP A 98 -4.86 5.27 -2.81
N HIS A 99 -3.60 5.47 -3.22
CA HIS A 99 -2.44 5.22 -2.36
C HIS A 99 -2.40 6.25 -1.22
N LEU A 100 -2.61 7.52 -1.54
CA LEU A 100 -2.72 8.58 -0.54
C LEU A 100 -3.85 8.30 0.46
N ALA A 101 -5.04 7.96 -0.03
CA ALA A 101 -6.20 7.69 0.82
C ALA A 101 -5.96 6.47 1.72
N LEU A 102 -5.35 5.40 1.18
CA LEU A 102 -4.99 4.22 1.97
C LEU A 102 -3.96 4.56 3.05
N SER A 103 -2.92 5.32 2.69
CA SER A 103 -1.89 5.74 3.64
C SER A 103 -2.49 6.52 4.81
N LEU A 104 -3.34 7.51 4.52
CA LEU A 104 -4.01 8.32 5.54
C LEU A 104 -4.96 7.49 6.41
N MET A 105 -5.74 6.58 5.80
CA MET A 105 -6.67 5.74 6.54
C MET A 105 -5.95 4.75 7.46
N VAL A 106 -4.85 4.15 7.00
CA VAL A 106 -4.02 3.28 7.86
C VAL A 106 -3.45 4.07 9.03
N ASP A 107 -2.96 5.29 8.80
CA ASP A 107 -2.44 6.14 9.86
C ASP A 107 -3.53 6.50 10.89
N GLU A 108 -4.75 6.82 10.44
CA GLU A 108 -5.90 7.08 11.31
C GLU A 108 -6.25 5.85 12.16
N VAL A 109 -6.36 4.69 11.53
CA VAL A 109 -6.66 3.41 12.21
C VAL A 109 -5.58 3.07 13.24
N LEU A 110 -4.31 3.22 12.88
CA LEU A 110 -3.20 3.01 13.82
C LEU A 110 -3.28 3.99 14.99
N GLY A 111 -3.62 5.25 14.74
CA GLY A 111 -3.83 6.24 15.79
C GLY A 111 -4.92 5.82 16.79
N GLU A 112 -6.02 5.21 16.31
CA GLU A 112 -7.06 4.65 17.18
C GLU A 112 -6.54 3.44 17.97
N LEU A 113 -5.94 2.46 17.28
CA LEU A 113 -5.45 1.24 17.91
C LEU A 113 -4.38 1.51 18.98
N LEU A 114 -3.46 2.43 18.73
CA LEU A 114 -2.42 2.82 19.67
C LEU A 114 -2.98 3.58 20.91
N ARG A 115 -4.14 4.18 20.78
CA ARG A 115 -4.86 4.77 21.94
C ARG A 115 -5.64 3.74 22.73
N GLU A 116 -6.21 2.74 22.04
CA GLU A 116 -6.96 1.64 22.65
C GLU A 116 -6.04 0.65 23.36
N ASP A 117 -4.90 0.35 22.76
CA ASP A 117 -3.88 -0.55 23.31
C ASP A 117 -2.49 0.11 23.27
N THR A 118 -2.09 0.63 24.42
CA THR A 118 -0.79 1.30 24.57
C THR A 118 0.40 0.35 24.55
N SER A 119 0.17 -0.96 24.60
CA SER A 119 1.20 -1.99 24.47
C SER A 119 1.48 -2.39 23.03
N TYR A 120 0.60 -2.02 22.11
CA TYR A 120 0.79 -2.28 20.69
C TYR A 120 1.80 -1.30 20.07
N HIS A 121 2.95 -1.82 19.64
CA HIS A 121 4.05 -1.03 19.07
C HIS A 121 4.54 -1.66 17.76
N PRO A 122 3.74 -1.65 16.69
CA PRO A 122 4.19 -2.21 15.41
C PRO A 122 5.30 -1.35 14.80
N LEU A 123 6.25 -2.00 14.13
CA LEU A 123 7.13 -1.31 13.21
C LEU A 123 6.34 -0.99 11.93
N VAL A 124 6.07 0.29 11.69
CA VAL A 124 5.35 0.73 10.49
C VAL A 124 6.34 1.23 9.46
N LEU A 125 6.34 0.57 8.31
CA LEU A 125 7.16 0.89 7.16
C LEU A 125 6.29 1.36 6.00
N LYS A 126 6.59 2.53 5.47
CA LYS A 126 5.90 3.14 4.33
C LYS A 126 6.77 3.09 3.09
N ALA A 127 6.17 2.77 1.95
CA ALA A 127 6.84 2.79 0.65
C ALA A 127 5.95 3.45 -0.39
N GLN A 128 6.54 4.14 -1.34
CA GLN A 128 5.77 4.66 -2.48
C GLN A 128 5.59 3.57 -3.52
N ALA A 129 4.35 3.37 -3.98
CA ALA A 129 4.04 2.40 -5.00
C ALA A 129 4.35 2.94 -6.41
N TYR A 130 4.16 4.24 -6.62
CA TYR A 130 4.62 4.93 -7.81
C TYR A 130 5.82 5.82 -7.50
N ASN A 131 6.85 5.64 -8.26
CA ASN A 131 8.09 6.38 -8.14
C ASN A 131 7.96 7.78 -8.76
N GLY A 132 7.22 8.67 -8.13
CA GLY A 132 7.20 10.07 -8.58
C GLY A 132 8.56 10.72 -8.48
N LYS A 133 9.42 10.27 -7.57
CA LYS A 133 10.72 10.89 -7.26
C LYS A 133 11.89 9.92 -7.12
N TRP A 134 11.69 8.63 -7.17
CA TRP A 134 12.80 7.70 -7.32
C TRP A 134 12.57 6.76 -8.47
N GLU A 135 13.61 6.46 -9.15
CA GLU A 135 13.61 5.55 -10.26
C GLU A 135 14.61 4.44 -10.00
N GLY A 136 14.28 3.25 -10.43
CA GLY A 136 15.24 2.20 -10.62
C GLY A 136 16.27 2.63 -11.67
N HIS A 137 17.48 2.11 -11.55
CA HIS A 137 18.51 2.37 -12.54
C HIS A 137 17.98 2.02 -13.95
N PRO A 138 18.16 2.88 -14.98
CA PRO A 138 17.60 2.66 -16.31
C PRO A 138 18.19 1.43 -17.01
N ASP A 139 19.40 1.01 -16.62
CA ASP A 139 20.04 -0.21 -17.10
C ASP A 139 19.86 -1.33 -16.08
N TYR A 140 18.82 -2.13 -16.27
CA TYR A 140 18.56 -3.29 -15.43
C TYR A 140 19.71 -4.32 -15.38
N TYR A 141 20.51 -4.39 -16.44
CA TYR A 141 21.64 -5.30 -16.51
C TYR A 141 22.90 -4.78 -15.80
N SER A 142 22.87 -3.55 -15.31
CA SER A 142 23.94 -2.99 -14.50
C SER A 142 23.95 -3.60 -13.12
N GLU A 143 25.12 -3.95 -12.61
CA GLU A 143 25.30 -4.41 -11.22
C GLU A 143 24.99 -3.31 -10.17
N ASN A 144 24.83 -2.07 -10.62
CA ASN A 144 24.56 -0.90 -9.79
C ASN A 144 23.07 -0.51 -9.78
N ASN A 145 22.17 -1.42 -10.15
CA ASN A 145 20.74 -1.16 -10.02
C ASN A 145 20.39 -0.91 -8.56
N VAL A 146 20.14 0.33 -8.24
CA VAL A 146 19.66 0.78 -6.93
C VAL A 146 18.48 1.72 -7.13
N THR A 147 17.55 1.70 -6.20
CA THR A 147 16.48 2.69 -6.17
C THR A 147 17.07 4.01 -5.67
N GLU A 148 16.95 5.04 -6.46
CA GLU A 148 17.37 6.38 -6.11
C GLU A 148 16.17 7.32 -6.10
N LEU A 149 16.18 8.28 -5.18
CA LEU A 149 15.27 9.40 -5.22
C LEU A 149 15.72 10.32 -6.34
N VAL A 150 14.96 10.36 -7.42
CA VAL A 150 15.21 11.28 -8.51
C VAL A 150 14.76 12.65 -8.08
N ASN A 151 15.71 13.44 -7.76
CA ASN A 151 15.73 14.87 -7.55
C ASN A 151 14.42 15.53 -7.05
N GLU A 152 14.52 16.20 -5.95
CA GLU A 152 13.45 17.01 -5.34
C GLU A 152 12.91 18.12 -6.25
N ALA A 153 13.54 18.35 -7.40
CA ALA A 153 13.24 19.48 -8.28
C ALA A 153 11.97 19.32 -9.13
N ASP A 154 11.36 18.15 -9.19
CA ASP A 154 10.25 17.92 -10.14
C ASP A 154 8.89 18.44 -9.68
N GLY A 155 8.83 19.21 -8.58
CA GLY A 155 7.59 19.86 -8.15
C GLY A 155 6.41 18.91 -7.95
N THR A 156 6.65 17.63 -7.84
CA THR A 156 5.61 16.67 -7.51
C THR A 156 5.46 16.63 -6.00
N ASP A 157 4.50 17.37 -5.51
CA ASP A 157 4.13 17.52 -4.09
C ASP A 157 3.57 16.23 -3.44
N TYR A 158 3.91 15.08 -3.98
CA TYR A 158 3.28 13.82 -3.58
C TYR A 158 4.13 12.98 -2.61
N ILE A 159 5.26 13.49 -2.17
CA ILE A 159 6.04 12.80 -1.15
C ILE A 159 5.65 13.33 0.21
N HIS A 160 5.35 12.42 1.13
CA HIS A 160 5.10 12.78 2.51
C HIS A 160 6.31 13.54 3.07
N SER A 161 6.04 14.63 3.81
CA SER A 161 7.11 15.48 4.39
C SER A 161 8.03 14.74 5.38
N LEU A 162 7.61 13.54 5.84
CA LEU A 162 8.43 12.67 6.70
C LEU A 162 9.37 11.77 5.91
N ASP A 163 9.22 11.65 4.59
CA ASP A 163 10.04 10.80 3.74
C ASP A 163 11.31 11.54 3.31
N LYS A 164 12.25 11.65 4.23
CA LYS A 164 13.56 12.20 3.93
C LYS A 164 14.47 11.10 3.41
N TRP A 165 15.15 11.38 2.29
CA TRP A 165 16.00 10.38 1.65
C TRP A 165 17.09 9.84 2.58
N GLU A 166 17.62 10.64 3.45
CA GLU A 166 18.67 10.30 4.42
C GLU A 166 18.18 9.33 5.49
N GLU A 167 16.87 9.34 5.78
CA GLU A 167 16.23 8.52 6.81
C GLU A 167 15.65 7.22 6.24
N ARG A 168 15.85 6.93 4.96
CA ARG A 168 15.34 5.70 4.33
C ARG A 168 15.94 4.44 4.93
N ILE A 169 15.13 3.44 5.01
CA ILE A 169 15.54 2.08 5.36
C ILE A 169 15.60 1.27 4.08
N ARG A 170 16.70 0.57 3.85
CA ARG A 170 16.92 -0.24 2.66
C ARG A 170 17.01 -1.71 3.02
N PHE A 171 16.23 -2.53 2.35
CA PHE A 171 16.32 -3.99 2.44
C PHE A 171 16.81 -4.55 1.12
N SER A 172 17.90 -5.31 1.17
CA SER A 172 18.35 -6.06 0.00
C SER A 172 17.31 -7.11 -0.40
N VAL A 173 16.99 -7.16 -1.68
CA VAL A 173 16.09 -8.20 -2.18
C VAL A 173 16.78 -9.58 -2.19
N PRO A 174 16.01 -10.69 -2.13
CA PRO A 174 16.55 -12.04 -2.27
C PRO A 174 17.29 -12.24 -3.61
N ASP A 175 18.26 -13.15 -3.63
CA ASP A 175 19.11 -13.37 -4.81
C ASP A 175 18.33 -13.76 -6.07
N GLN A 176 17.21 -14.45 -5.92
CA GLN A 176 16.30 -14.77 -7.03
C GLN A 176 15.63 -13.54 -7.67
N CYS A 177 15.66 -12.40 -6.98
CA CYS A 177 15.16 -11.12 -7.47
C CYS A 177 16.27 -10.27 -8.12
N LYS A 178 17.56 -10.68 -7.99
CA LYS A 178 18.73 -9.93 -8.47
C LYS A 178 19.22 -10.38 -9.85
N THR A 179 18.69 -11.48 -10.40
CA THR A 179 19.19 -12.00 -11.66
C THR A 179 18.93 -11.06 -12.83
N ALA A 180 19.97 -10.77 -13.62
CA ALA A 180 19.90 -9.94 -14.81
C ALA A 180 19.07 -10.59 -15.95
N LEU A 181 18.88 -11.90 -15.92
CA LEU A 181 18.02 -12.58 -16.88
C LEU A 181 16.55 -12.41 -16.46
N LEU A 182 15.86 -11.42 -17.01
CA LEU A 182 14.45 -11.09 -16.67
C LEU A 182 13.55 -12.32 -16.64
N LYS A 183 13.65 -13.24 -17.58
CA LYS A 183 12.85 -14.46 -17.62
C LYS A 183 13.06 -15.38 -16.41
N LYS A 184 14.19 -15.23 -15.72
CA LYS A 184 14.50 -15.98 -14.48
C LYS A 184 14.23 -15.17 -13.22
N ASN A 185 14.13 -13.86 -13.34
CA ASN A 185 13.84 -12.96 -12.21
C ASN A 185 12.42 -13.17 -11.68
N ILE A 186 12.28 -13.45 -10.39
CA ILE A 186 10.98 -13.79 -9.81
C ILE A 186 10.04 -12.59 -9.73
N LEU A 187 10.55 -11.37 -9.51
CA LEU A 187 9.74 -10.16 -9.53
C LEU A 187 9.17 -9.91 -10.92
N TYR A 188 9.97 -10.11 -11.95
CA TYR A 188 9.51 -10.00 -13.34
C TYR A 188 8.44 -11.05 -13.67
N LYS A 189 8.61 -12.30 -13.22
CA LYS A 189 7.59 -13.34 -13.40
C LYS A 189 6.29 -12.97 -12.71
N ALA A 190 6.35 -12.49 -11.47
CA ALA A 190 5.19 -12.02 -10.73
C ALA A 190 4.50 -10.85 -11.45
N ALA A 191 5.26 -9.85 -11.89
CA ALA A 191 4.73 -8.71 -12.64
C ALA A 191 3.98 -9.15 -13.91
N LYS A 192 4.51 -10.11 -14.65
CA LYS A 192 3.85 -10.65 -15.85
C LYS A 192 2.52 -11.35 -15.57
N LYS A 193 2.31 -11.87 -14.35
CA LYS A 193 1.02 -12.46 -13.96
C LYS A 193 -0.06 -11.39 -13.72
N TYR A 194 0.35 -10.15 -13.51
CA TYR A 194 -0.55 -9.02 -13.26
C TYR A 194 -1.12 -8.44 -14.57
N ARG A 195 -1.78 -9.29 -15.34
CA ARG A 195 -2.22 -9.01 -16.74
C ARG A 195 -3.16 -7.82 -16.84
N SER A 196 -4.07 -7.64 -15.88
CA SER A 196 -5.05 -6.55 -15.87
C SER A 196 -4.42 -5.15 -15.75
N GLN A 197 -3.18 -5.07 -15.26
CA GLN A 197 -2.47 -3.82 -15.02
C GLN A 197 -1.36 -3.56 -16.07
N SER A 198 -1.10 -4.51 -16.95
CA SER A 198 0.00 -4.45 -17.96
C SER A 198 1.34 -4.05 -17.34
N VAL A 199 1.60 -4.53 -16.10
CA VAL A 199 2.77 -4.13 -15.30
C VAL A 199 4.07 -4.59 -15.93
N ASP A 200 4.05 -5.62 -16.78
CA ASP A 200 5.22 -6.15 -17.46
C ASP A 200 5.97 -5.09 -18.31
N LEU A 201 5.28 -4.09 -18.83
CA LEU A 201 5.89 -2.98 -19.57
C LEU A 201 6.64 -1.99 -18.66
N LYS A 202 6.28 -1.96 -17.38
CA LYS A 202 6.87 -1.07 -16.37
C LYS A 202 7.69 -1.85 -15.33
N ALA A 203 7.73 -3.17 -15.43
CA ALA A 203 8.33 -4.04 -14.42
C ALA A 203 9.81 -3.70 -14.15
N ILE A 204 10.54 -3.26 -15.18
CA ILE A 204 11.97 -2.92 -15.07
C ILE A 204 12.19 -1.80 -14.02
N GLN A 205 11.27 -0.85 -13.90
CA GLN A 205 11.36 0.24 -12.94
C GLN A 205 11.23 -0.22 -11.47
N PHE A 206 10.61 -1.39 -11.24
CA PHE A 206 10.41 -1.96 -9.90
C PHE A 206 11.39 -3.08 -9.56
N ILE A 207 12.28 -3.46 -10.48
CA ILE A 207 13.24 -4.54 -10.28
C ILE A 207 14.58 -3.92 -9.90
N ASN A 208 14.77 -3.74 -8.61
CA ASN A 208 15.97 -3.16 -8.03
C ASN A 208 16.71 -4.17 -7.15
N LEU A 209 17.92 -3.85 -6.75
CA LEU A 209 18.71 -4.67 -5.81
C LEU A 209 18.23 -4.52 -4.37
N ASP A 210 17.42 -3.52 -4.11
CA ASP A 210 16.88 -3.23 -2.79
C ASP A 210 15.45 -2.66 -2.87
N MET A 211 14.80 -2.69 -1.72
CA MET A 211 13.51 -2.02 -1.47
C MET A 211 13.73 -0.91 -0.46
N VAL A 212 13.10 0.24 -0.68
CA VAL A 212 13.27 1.44 0.13
C VAL A 212 11.97 1.75 0.88
N TYR A 213 12.11 2.00 2.16
CA TYR A 213 11.01 2.29 3.07
C TYR A 213 11.36 3.46 3.98
N TRP A 214 10.33 4.09 4.53
CA TRP A 214 10.44 5.05 5.63
C TRP A 214 9.66 4.55 6.83
N ARG A 215 10.24 4.72 7.99
CA ARG A 215 9.59 4.36 9.25
C ARG A 215 8.59 5.45 9.64
N ARG A 216 7.37 5.05 9.98
CA ARG A 216 6.43 5.90 10.70
C ARG A 216 6.65 5.70 12.19
N PRO A 217 7.02 6.76 12.94
CA PRO A 217 7.18 6.63 14.38
C PRO A 217 5.82 6.42 15.04
N THR A 218 5.67 5.35 15.80
CA THR A 218 4.43 4.99 16.52
C THR A 218 4.53 5.25 18.02
N GLU A 219 5.71 5.59 18.51
CA GLU A 219 6.02 5.74 19.93
C GLU A 219 5.63 7.13 20.48
N SER A 220 5.47 8.13 19.63
CA SER A 220 5.28 9.50 20.07
C SER A 220 3.83 9.97 20.00
N LEU A 221 3.41 10.75 21.01
CA LEU A 221 2.12 11.44 20.98
C LEU A 221 2.01 12.44 19.82
N SER A 222 3.14 12.96 19.31
CA SER A 222 3.18 13.86 18.16
C SER A 222 2.78 13.18 16.86
N TYR A 223 2.98 11.87 16.74
CA TYR A 223 2.48 11.10 15.61
C TYR A 223 0.95 11.06 15.64
N ARG A 224 0.37 10.78 16.80
CA ARG A 224 -1.08 10.75 17.01
C ARG A 224 -1.75 12.09 16.69
N ALA A 225 -1.15 13.20 17.09
CA ALA A 225 -1.65 14.54 16.80
C ALA A 225 -1.53 14.93 15.31
N LYS A 226 -0.49 14.49 14.62
CA LYS A 226 -0.32 14.77 13.18
C LYS A 226 -1.34 14.06 12.30
N ILE A 227 -1.76 12.86 12.69
CA ILE A 227 -2.82 12.13 11.99
C ILE A 227 -4.15 12.91 12.07
N GLU A 228 -4.45 13.48 13.25
CA GLU A 228 -5.68 14.25 13.45
C GLU A 228 -5.72 15.54 12.61
N THR A 229 -4.58 16.17 12.39
CA THR A 229 -4.48 17.40 11.59
C THR A 229 -4.41 17.15 10.08
N SER A 230 -3.88 16.03 9.62
CA SER A 230 -3.86 15.69 8.19
C SER A 230 -5.20 15.18 7.68
N SER A 231 -6.08 14.71 8.55
CA SER A 231 -7.45 14.32 8.22
C SER A 231 -8.44 15.50 8.19
N GLY A 232 -8.02 16.68 8.54
CA GLY A 232 -8.85 17.88 8.66
C GLY A 232 -8.69 18.94 7.56
N ASN A 233 -7.92 18.66 6.49
CA ASN A 233 -7.73 19.59 5.37
C ASN A 233 -8.23 19.01 4.04
#